data_2a28f822e96066aeff8af5bae2d915e9
#
_entry.id   2a28f822e96066aeff8af5bae2d915e9
#
_cell.length_a   1.000
_cell.length_b   1.000
_cell.length_c   1.000
_cell.angle_alpha   90.00
_cell.angle_beta   90.00
_cell.angle_gamma   90.00
#
_symmetry.space_group_name_H-M   'P 1'
#
loop_
_entity.id
_entity.type
_entity.pdbx_description
1 polymer ?
#
loop_
_entity_poly.entity_id
_entity_poly.type
_entity_poly.pdbx_seq_one_letter_code
_entity_poly.pdbx_strand_id
1 'polypeptide(L)'
;MRERYKILYKGGQGELTEKKSRFIATVRPVETEEEAAAFIAEMKKKYWDARHNCSAYVIGRRGQLQKCSDDGEPAQTAGRPMLDVLLGAGVVNICVVVTRYFGGTLLGTGGLVRAYSGAVQEGLKNSVILEKIPGSRITVGTDYSGVGKLQYLAARQEAPILDTEYTDQVAMTVLVPEEKKNSFLSQLTEKTGGRAQIFLDEPVYYGQAEGQFLVFEEKSSETA
;
A
#
# COMPACT_ATOMS: atom_id res chain seq x y z
N MET A 1 -1.32 -19.78 2.82
CA MET A 1 -0.72 -19.10 1.64
C MET A 1 -0.71 -17.62 1.92
N ARG A 2 0.40 -16.92 1.71
CA ARG A 2 0.46 -15.47 1.88
C ARG A 2 -0.35 -14.79 0.77
N GLU A 3 -1.16 -13.80 1.15
CA GLU A 3 -2.07 -13.10 0.23
C GLU A 3 -1.51 -11.75 -0.18
N ARG A 4 -1.88 -11.29 -1.38
CA ARG A 4 -1.62 -9.93 -1.84
C ARG A 4 -2.51 -8.96 -1.08
N TYR A 5 -2.00 -7.78 -0.77
CA TYR A 5 -2.81 -6.72 -0.16
C TYR A 5 -2.27 -5.34 -0.54
N LYS A 6 -3.16 -4.35 -0.50
CA LYS A 6 -2.79 -2.96 -0.85
C LYS A 6 -2.54 -2.16 0.41
N ILE A 7 -1.43 -1.43 0.42
CA ILE A 7 -1.09 -0.48 1.48
C ILE A 7 -1.05 0.94 0.94
N LEU A 8 -1.25 1.90 1.82
CA LEU A 8 -0.84 3.26 1.55
C LEU A 8 0.68 3.35 1.68
N TYR A 9 1.39 3.59 0.57
CA TYR A 9 2.85 3.75 0.58
C TYR A 9 3.27 5.20 0.87
N LYS A 10 2.60 6.16 0.21
CA LYS A 10 2.86 7.59 0.41
C LYS A 10 1.53 8.33 0.51
N GLY A 11 1.38 9.07 1.60
CA GLY A 11 0.18 9.87 1.84
C GLY A 11 0.08 11.07 0.91
N GLY A 12 -1.16 11.53 0.73
CA GLY A 12 -1.49 12.69 -0.07
C GLY A 12 -2.49 13.61 0.63
N GLN A 13 -2.82 14.70 -0.02
CA GLN A 13 -3.85 15.62 0.41
C GLN A 13 -4.81 15.90 -0.74
N GLY A 14 -6.11 15.95 -0.45
CA GLY A 14 -7.14 16.33 -1.40
C GLY A 14 -8.09 17.34 -0.78
N GLU A 15 -8.77 18.09 -1.61
CA GLU A 15 -9.72 19.10 -1.17
C GLU A 15 -11.00 19.03 -1.99
N LEU A 16 -12.13 19.20 -1.32
CA LEU A 16 -13.46 19.31 -1.91
C LEU A 16 -14.16 20.53 -1.35
N THR A 17 -14.80 21.30 -2.21
CA THR A 17 -15.70 22.39 -1.79
C THR A 17 -17.14 22.04 -2.16
N GLU A 18 -18.04 22.05 -1.18
CA GLU A 18 -19.48 21.81 -1.36
C GLU A 18 -20.30 22.91 -0.65
N LYS A 19 -21.11 23.65 -1.41
CA LYS A 19 -21.91 24.79 -0.90
C LYS A 19 -21.11 25.74 -0.01
N LYS A 20 -19.92 26.15 -0.45
CA LYS A 20 -18.94 26.98 0.27
C LYS A 20 -18.30 26.32 1.51
N SER A 21 -18.73 25.13 1.95
CA SER A 21 -17.99 24.36 2.94
C SER A 21 -16.77 23.73 2.29
N ARG A 22 -15.63 23.79 2.98
CA ARG A 22 -14.34 23.28 2.52
C ARG A 22 -13.97 22.03 3.31
N PHE A 23 -13.63 20.96 2.62
CA PHE A 23 -13.25 19.66 3.18
C PHE A 23 -11.83 19.32 2.73
N ILE A 24 -10.91 19.23 3.66
CA ILE A 24 -9.49 18.95 3.40
C ILE A 24 -9.19 17.56 3.93
N ALA A 25 -8.98 16.60 3.03
CA ALA A 25 -8.55 15.25 3.38
C ALA A 25 -7.02 15.19 3.41
N THR A 26 -6.46 14.79 4.55
CA THR A 26 -5.03 14.46 4.66
C THR A 26 -4.92 12.97 4.95
N VAL A 27 -4.13 12.27 4.14
CA VAL A 27 -3.98 10.82 4.18
C VAL A 27 -2.54 10.49 4.58
N ARG A 28 -2.36 9.55 5.52
CA ARG A 28 -1.03 9.13 6.02
C ARG A 28 -0.96 7.62 6.18
N PRO A 29 0.19 6.98 5.79
CA PRO A 29 0.45 5.60 6.14
C PRO A 29 0.65 5.47 7.66
N VAL A 30 0.04 4.45 8.26
CA VAL A 30 0.14 4.10 9.68
C VAL A 30 0.16 2.59 9.83
N GLU A 31 0.98 2.08 10.74
CA GLU A 31 1.09 0.64 11.01
C GLU A 31 0.46 0.26 12.36
N THR A 32 0.30 1.22 13.26
CA THR A 32 -0.26 0.99 14.60
C THR A 32 -1.37 1.99 14.94
N GLU A 33 -2.15 1.66 15.97
CA GLU A 33 -3.20 2.55 16.49
C GLU A 33 -2.61 3.81 17.12
N GLU A 34 -1.45 3.71 17.76
CA GLU A 34 -0.72 4.83 18.34
C GLU A 34 -0.29 5.84 17.27
N GLU A 35 0.20 5.35 16.12
CA GLU A 35 0.56 6.20 14.99
C GLU A 35 -0.66 6.92 14.41
N ALA A 36 -1.80 6.20 14.29
CA ALA A 36 -3.05 6.80 13.85
C ALA A 36 -3.53 7.88 14.83
N ALA A 37 -3.49 7.61 16.14
CA ALA A 37 -3.88 8.57 17.18
C ALA A 37 -2.97 9.81 17.17
N ALA A 38 -1.65 9.61 17.03
CA ALA A 38 -0.68 10.70 16.95
C ALA A 38 -0.96 11.59 15.72
N PHE A 39 -1.21 10.98 14.57
CA PHE A 39 -1.55 11.70 13.34
C PHE A 39 -2.88 12.50 13.47
N ILE A 40 -3.91 11.91 14.05
CA ILE A 40 -5.18 12.60 14.30
C ILE A 40 -4.96 13.82 15.21
N ALA A 41 -4.17 13.65 16.29
CA ALA A 41 -3.84 14.75 17.19
C ALA A 41 -3.04 15.87 16.50
N GLU A 42 -2.07 15.50 15.64
CA GLU A 42 -1.32 16.45 14.80
C GLU A 42 -2.26 17.27 13.91
N MET A 43 -3.23 16.63 13.25
CA MET A 43 -4.18 17.32 12.37
C MET A 43 -5.11 18.24 13.16
N LYS A 44 -5.60 17.83 14.32
CA LYS A 44 -6.38 18.69 15.24
C LYS A 44 -5.59 19.92 15.68
N LYS A 45 -4.30 19.77 15.95
CA LYS A 45 -3.41 20.90 16.29
C LYS A 45 -3.15 21.81 15.10
N LYS A 46 -2.91 21.24 13.93
CA LYS A 46 -2.66 22.00 12.68
C LYS A 46 -3.86 22.83 12.25
N TYR A 47 -5.06 22.26 12.36
CA TYR A 47 -6.33 22.87 11.99
C TYR A 47 -7.19 23.19 13.23
N TRP A 48 -6.56 23.81 14.23
CA TRP A 48 -7.17 24.10 15.53
C TRP A 48 -8.40 25.00 15.46
N ASP A 49 -8.52 25.80 14.40
CA ASP A 49 -9.62 26.72 14.11
C ASP A 49 -10.80 26.03 13.39
N ALA A 50 -10.63 24.80 12.94
CA ALA A 50 -11.70 24.01 12.36
C ALA A 50 -12.54 23.33 13.47
N ARG A 51 -13.86 23.29 13.28
CA ARG A 51 -14.78 22.67 14.24
C ARG A 51 -14.75 21.14 14.21
N HIS A 52 -14.43 20.56 13.05
CA HIS A 52 -14.50 19.12 12.81
C HIS A 52 -13.24 18.64 12.10
N ASN A 53 -12.57 17.68 12.72
CA ASN A 53 -11.44 16.92 12.16
C ASN A 53 -11.82 15.43 12.23
N CYS A 54 -12.74 15.03 11.36
CA CYS A 54 -13.25 13.67 11.32
C CYS A 54 -12.17 12.71 10.85
N SER A 55 -12.15 11.48 11.34
CA SER A 55 -11.09 10.54 11.05
C SER A 55 -11.60 9.13 10.76
N ALA A 56 -10.82 8.38 9.97
CA ALA A 56 -11.01 6.95 9.77
C ALA A 56 -9.66 6.29 9.52
N TYR A 57 -9.47 5.06 10.01
CA TYR A 57 -8.28 4.27 9.71
C TYR A 57 -8.58 2.78 9.61
N VAL A 58 -7.73 2.10 8.83
CA VAL A 58 -7.74 0.66 8.62
C VAL A 58 -6.30 0.17 8.77
N ILE A 59 -6.04 -0.70 9.75
CA ILE A 59 -4.70 -1.19 10.09
C ILE A 59 -4.68 -2.72 10.09
N GLY A 60 -3.52 -3.28 9.74
CA GLY A 60 -3.27 -4.70 9.68
C GLY A 60 -3.57 -5.30 8.31
N ARG A 61 -2.85 -6.36 7.93
CA ARG A 61 -2.90 -6.98 6.58
C ARG A 61 -4.30 -7.35 6.10
N ARG A 62 -5.19 -7.73 7.03
CA ARG A 62 -6.59 -8.06 6.76
C ARG A 62 -7.55 -6.94 7.12
N GLY A 63 -7.01 -5.76 7.47
CA GLY A 63 -7.83 -4.64 7.93
C GLY A 63 -8.60 -4.95 9.21
N GLN A 64 -8.01 -5.75 10.11
CA GLN A 64 -8.66 -6.23 11.33
C GLN A 64 -8.93 -5.12 12.36
N LEU A 65 -8.15 -4.05 12.34
CA LEU A 65 -8.36 -2.89 13.18
C LEU A 65 -8.93 -1.74 12.36
N GLN A 66 -10.18 -1.40 12.63
CA GLN A 66 -10.93 -0.36 11.92
C GLN A 66 -11.59 0.56 12.93
N LYS A 67 -11.33 1.86 12.83
CA LYS A 67 -12.03 2.86 13.65
C LYS A 67 -12.35 4.09 12.82
N CYS A 68 -13.37 4.82 13.26
CA CYS A 68 -13.74 6.10 12.69
C CYS A 68 -14.36 7.02 13.75
N SER A 69 -14.36 8.32 13.47
CA SER A 69 -14.91 9.36 14.35
C SER A 69 -15.55 10.47 13.53
N ASP A 70 -16.74 10.85 13.92
CA ASP A 70 -17.45 12.00 13.36
C ASP A 70 -16.97 13.35 13.94
N ASP A 71 -16.18 13.36 15.01
CA ASP A 71 -15.60 14.55 15.66
C ASP A 71 -16.60 15.73 15.78
N GLY A 72 -17.80 15.43 16.26
CA GLY A 72 -18.85 16.42 16.50
C GLY A 72 -19.76 16.72 15.30
N GLU A 73 -19.55 16.11 14.13
CA GLU A 73 -20.57 16.08 13.06
C GLU A 73 -21.75 15.19 13.48
N PRO A 74 -22.93 15.30 12.86
CA PRO A 74 -24.05 14.39 13.11
C PRO A 74 -23.61 12.93 12.95
N ALA A 75 -24.09 12.07 13.84
CA ALA A 75 -23.69 10.68 13.88
C ALA A 75 -23.77 9.98 12.50
N GLN A 76 -22.73 9.25 12.14
CA GLN A 76 -22.60 8.49 10.90
C GLN A 76 -22.63 9.31 9.59
N THR A 77 -22.38 10.63 9.66
CA THR A 77 -22.34 11.47 8.46
C THR A 77 -20.95 11.77 7.94
N ALA A 78 -19.92 11.47 8.73
CA ALA A 78 -18.51 11.74 8.39
C ALA A 78 -17.63 10.51 8.54
N GLY A 79 -17.37 10.06 9.77
CA GLY A 79 -16.41 8.98 10.04
C GLY A 79 -16.76 7.68 9.34
N ARG A 80 -18.00 7.23 9.41
CA ARG A 80 -18.44 5.99 8.76
C ARG A 80 -18.34 6.05 7.23
N PRO A 81 -18.84 7.08 6.54
CA PRO A 81 -18.65 7.25 5.10
C PRO A 81 -17.19 7.28 4.66
N MET A 82 -16.31 7.91 5.46
CA MET A 82 -14.87 7.91 5.21
C MET A 82 -14.29 6.49 5.28
N LEU A 83 -14.64 5.74 6.34
CA LEU A 83 -14.19 4.36 6.52
C LEU A 83 -14.67 3.47 5.36
N ASP A 84 -15.92 3.61 4.92
CA ASP A 84 -16.49 2.83 3.82
C ASP A 84 -15.72 3.07 2.51
N VAL A 85 -15.21 4.28 2.26
CA VAL A 85 -14.34 4.59 1.11
C VAL A 85 -13.02 3.84 1.22
N LEU A 86 -12.38 3.82 2.40
CA LEU A 86 -11.11 3.09 2.61
C LEU A 86 -11.30 1.59 2.39
N LEU A 87 -12.36 1.01 2.95
CA LEU A 87 -12.70 -0.40 2.79
C LEU A 87 -13.02 -0.75 1.34
N GLY A 88 -13.77 0.11 0.64
CA GLY A 88 -14.09 -0.05 -0.78
C GLY A 88 -12.86 0.02 -1.68
N ALA A 89 -11.84 0.81 -1.32
CA ALA A 89 -10.56 0.86 -2.01
C ALA A 89 -9.67 -0.36 -1.72
N GLY A 90 -9.98 -1.14 -0.67
CA GLY A 90 -9.22 -2.31 -0.25
C GLY A 90 -7.80 -1.97 0.23
N VAL A 91 -7.60 -0.76 0.76
CA VAL A 91 -6.30 -0.28 1.23
C VAL A 91 -6.23 -0.39 2.75
N VAL A 92 -5.13 -0.95 3.23
CA VAL A 92 -4.84 -1.06 4.67
C VAL A 92 -3.60 -0.25 5.05
N ASN A 93 -3.33 -0.17 6.34
CA ASN A 93 -2.24 0.63 6.92
C ASN A 93 -2.36 2.10 6.53
N ILE A 94 -3.56 2.63 6.71
CA ILE A 94 -3.97 3.95 6.29
C ILE A 94 -4.77 4.66 7.36
N CYS A 95 -4.49 5.93 7.58
CA CYS A 95 -5.31 6.84 8.35
C CYS A 95 -5.64 8.08 7.50
N VAL A 96 -6.89 8.52 7.52
CA VAL A 96 -7.35 9.75 6.88
C VAL A 96 -8.01 10.65 7.91
N VAL A 97 -7.68 11.94 7.86
CA VAL A 97 -8.38 13.00 8.58
C VAL A 97 -8.97 13.96 7.57
N VAL A 98 -10.27 14.22 7.71
CA VAL A 98 -10.96 15.25 6.91
C VAL A 98 -11.31 16.41 7.81
N THR A 99 -10.66 17.53 7.57
CA THR A 99 -10.89 18.82 8.25
C THR A 99 -11.96 19.60 7.51
N ARG A 100 -13.01 20.06 8.22
CA ARG A 100 -14.08 20.85 7.61
C ARG A 100 -14.13 22.27 8.13
N TYR A 101 -14.24 23.21 7.18
CA TYR A 101 -14.63 24.60 7.42
C TYR A 101 -16.03 24.85 6.89
N PHE A 102 -16.92 25.32 7.75
CA PHE A 102 -18.32 25.57 7.41
C PHE A 102 -18.47 26.80 6.49
N GLY A 103 -19.21 26.65 5.40
CA GLY A 103 -19.42 27.68 4.38
C GLY A 103 -20.69 28.54 4.55
N GLY A 104 -21.34 28.46 5.71
CA GLY A 104 -22.56 29.23 5.97
C GLY A 104 -23.88 28.59 5.48
N THR A 105 -23.81 27.48 4.70
CA THR A 105 -24.96 26.75 4.18
C THR A 105 -24.99 25.33 4.70
N LEU A 106 -26.10 24.89 5.28
CA LEU A 106 -26.26 23.52 5.74
C LEU A 106 -26.34 22.55 4.57
N LEU A 107 -25.59 21.45 4.66
CA LEU A 107 -25.54 20.41 3.63
C LEU A 107 -26.64 19.35 3.81
N GLY A 108 -27.13 19.17 5.04
CA GLY A 108 -27.96 18.03 5.44
C GLY A 108 -27.13 16.74 5.52
N THR A 109 -27.71 15.68 6.09
CA THR A 109 -27.03 14.39 6.33
C THR A 109 -26.48 13.78 5.05
N GLY A 110 -27.28 13.66 4.00
CA GLY A 110 -26.87 13.13 2.71
C GLY A 110 -25.78 13.98 1.99
N GLY A 111 -25.82 15.31 2.20
CA GLY A 111 -24.78 16.21 1.69
C GLY A 111 -23.44 16.01 2.39
N LEU A 112 -23.47 15.86 3.73
CA LEU A 112 -22.27 15.56 4.51
C LEU A 112 -21.64 14.22 4.11
N VAL A 113 -22.44 13.15 4.03
CA VAL A 113 -21.96 11.82 3.59
C VAL A 113 -21.22 11.91 2.26
N ARG A 114 -21.80 12.56 1.25
CA ARG A 114 -21.15 12.72 -0.06
C ARG A 114 -19.89 13.56 0.00
N ALA A 115 -19.89 14.65 0.77
CA ALA A 115 -18.75 15.54 0.88
C ALA A 115 -17.57 14.88 1.58
N TYR A 116 -17.78 14.17 2.69
CA TYR A 116 -16.71 13.43 3.38
C TYR A 116 -16.17 12.30 2.55
N SER A 117 -17.04 11.48 1.92
CA SER A 117 -16.61 10.41 1.01
C SER A 117 -15.82 10.96 -0.18
N GLY A 118 -16.30 12.04 -0.80
CA GLY A 118 -15.64 12.68 -1.93
C GLY A 118 -14.27 13.25 -1.56
N ALA A 119 -14.16 13.90 -0.39
CA ALA A 119 -12.87 14.43 0.09
C ALA A 119 -11.84 13.30 0.29
N VAL A 120 -12.25 12.16 0.89
CA VAL A 120 -11.35 10.99 1.03
C VAL A 120 -10.91 10.47 -0.34
N GLN A 121 -11.82 10.37 -1.31
CA GLN A 121 -11.49 9.95 -2.67
C GLN A 121 -10.44 10.88 -3.33
N GLU A 122 -10.58 12.19 -3.17
CA GLU A 122 -9.58 13.14 -3.66
C GLU A 122 -8.23 12.99 -2.94
N GLY A 123 -8.24 12.74 -1.62
CA GLY A 123 -7.01 12.44 -0.86
C GLY A 123 -6.31 11.17 -1.36
N LEU A 124 -7.09 10.11 -1.63
CA LEU A 124 -6.55 8.85 -2.16
C LEU A 124 -5.97 8.99 -3.58
N LYS A 125 -6.60 9.79 -4.47
CA LYS A 125 -6.08 10.06 -5.81
C LYS A 125 -4.70 10.70 -5.80
N ASN A 126 -4.41 11.51 -4.80
CA ASN A 126 -3.13 12.20 -4.62
C ASN A 126 -2.15 11.40 -3.74
N SER A 127 -2.48 10.17 -3.43
CA SER A 127 -1.67 9.25 -2.64
C SER A 127 -1.06 8.17 -3.52
N VAL A 128 0.01 7.53 -3.05
CA VAL A 128 0.60 6.36 -3.71
C VAL A 128 0.15 5.11 -2.96
N ILE A 129 -0.66 4.30 -3.63
CA ILE A 129 -1.09 2.99 -3.14
C ILE A 129 -0.21 1.93 -3.81
N LEU A 130 0.34 1.02 -3.01
CA LEU A 130 1.21 -0.05 -3.44
C LEU A 130 0.56 -1.40 -3.13
N GLU A 131 0.55 -2.31 -4.10
CA GLU A 131 0.19 -3.70 -3.88
C GLU A 131 1.41 -4.48 -3.39
N LYS A 132 1.34 -5.05 -2.19
CA LYS A 132 2.32 -5.99 -1.65
C LYS A 132 2.04 -7.39 -2.18
N ILE A 133 2.97 -7.92 -2.96
CA ILE A 133 2.92 -9.25 -3.58
C ILE A 133 3.83 -10.17 -2.79
N PRO A 134 3.33 -11.32 -2.28
CA PRO A 134 4.19 -12.32 -1.64
C PRO A 134 5.07 -13.00 -2.69
N GLY A 135 6.35 -13.16 -2.39
CA GLY A 135 7.30 -13.76 -3.31
C GLY A 135 8.58 -14.22 -2.63
N SER A 136 9.50 -14.69 -3.45
CA SER A 136 10.85 -15.09 -3.05
C SER A 136 11.87 -14.30 -3.84
N ARG A 137 12.91 -13.86 -3.16
CA ARG A 137 14.14 -13.40 -3.81
C ARG A 137 14.95 -14.63 -4.17
N ILE A 138 15.34 -14.74 -5.43
CA ILE A 138 16.09 -15.89 -5.93
C ILE A 138 17.34 -15.36 -6.64
N THR A 139 18.52 -15.74 -6.18
CA THR A 139 19.78 -15.44 -6.87
C THR A 139 20.20 -16.65 -7.69
N VAL A 140 20.43 -16.43 -8.98
CA VAL A 140 20.79 -17.46 -9.94
C VAL A 140 22.18 -17.20 -10.48
N GLY A 141 23.13 -18.09 -10.15
CA GLY A 141 24.47 -18.11 -10.75
C GLY A 141 24.46 -18.86 -12.08
N THR A 142 25.00 -18.25 -13.15
CA THR A 142 25.10 -18.84 -14.48
C THR A 142 26.34 -18.36 -15.21
N ASP A 143 26.69 -19.02 -16.30
CA ASP A 143 27.70 -18.50 -17.23
C ASP A 143 27.13 -17.37 -18.10
N TYR A 144 28.01 -16.65 -18.83
CA TYR A 144 27.58 -15.56 -19.71
C TYR A 144 26.62 -16.01 -20.81
N SER A 145 26.68 -17.30 -21.24
CA SER A 145 25.77 -17.85 -22.23
C SER A 145 24.35 -18.10 -21.69
N GLY A 146 24.20 -18.25 -20.38
CA GLY A 146 22.96 -18.47 -19.69
C GLY A 146 22.15 -17.20 -19.42
N VAL A 147 22.80 -16.02 -19.40
CA VAL A 147 22.17 -14.73 -19.03
C VAL A 147 20.92 -14.45 -19.86
N GLY A 148 21.01 -14.55 -21.19
CA GLY A 148 19.86 -14.28 -22.06
C GLY A 148 18.68 -15.24 -21.83
N LYS A 149 18.97 -16.51 -21.50
CA LYS A 149 17.92 -17.50 -21.17
C LYS A 149 17.22 -17.13 -19.86
N LEU A 150 18.00 -16.68 -18.86
CA LEU A 150 17.48 -16.27 -17.57
C LEU A 150 16.65 -14.99 -17.67
N GLN A 151 17.13 -13.98 -18.40
CA GLN A 151 16.39 -12.74 -18.67
C GLN A 151 15.07 -13.03 -19.38
N TYR A 152 15.08 -13.90 -20.40
CA TYR A 152 13.87 -14.32 -21.11
C TYR A 152 12.88 -15.03 -20.18
N LEU A 153 13.37 -15.94 -19.30
CA LEU A 153 12.53 -16.64 -18.34
C LEU A 153 11.93 -15.66 -17.32
N ALA A 154 12.74 -14.76 -16.80
CA ALA A 154 12.32 -13.74 -15.85
C ALA A 154 11.19 -12.85 -16.44
N ALA A 155 11.40 -12.36 -17.67
CA ALA A 155 10.39 -11.55 -18.37
C ALA A 155 9.09 -12.33 -18.60
N ARG A 156 9.17 -13.60 -19.06
CA ARG A 156 8.00 -14.43 -19.32
C ARG A 156 7.19 -14.77 -18.07
N GLN A 157 7.86 -14.89 -16.93
CA GLN A 157 7.25 -15.21 -15.64
C GLN A 157 6.85 -13.94 -14.85
N GLU A 158 7.07 -12.75 -15.42
CA GLU A 158 6.85 -11.46 -14.74
C GLU A 158 7.63 -11.38 -13.42
N ALA A 159 8.85 -11.92 -13.42
CA ALA A 159 9.78 -11.89 -12.30
C ALA A 159 10.76 -10.73 -12.49
N PRO A 160 10.60 -9.61 -11.76
CA PRO A 160 11.51 -8.48 -11.88
C PRO A 160 12.95 -8.87 -11.55
N ILE A 161 13.89 -8.39 -12.35
CA ILE A 161 15.31 -8.49 -12.07
C ILE A 161 15.67 -7.32 -11.17
N LEU A 162 16.18 -7.61 -9.96
CA LEU A 162 16.62 -6.60 -9.01
C LEU A 162 18.04 -6.15 -9.27
N ASP A 163 18.90 -7.13 -9.55
CA ASP A 163 20.32 -6.89 -9.72
C ASP A 163 20.97 -7.95 -10.63
N THR A 164 22.10 -7.59 -11.23
CA THR A 164 22.92 -8.51 -12.03
C THR A 164 24.39 -8.17 -11.83
N GLU A 165 25.10 -9.05 -11.15
CA GLU A 165 26.55 -8.93 -10.92
C GLU A 165 27.31 -9.73 -11.97
N TYR A 166 28.32 -9.10 -12.57
CA TYR A 166 29.16 -9.67 -13.59
C TYR A 166 30.62 -9.86 -13.03
N THR A 167 31.00 -11.12 -12.82
CA THR A 167 32.34 -11.52 -12.39
C THR A 167 32.86 -12.62 -13.35
N ASP A 168 33.56 -13.60 -12.87
CA ASP A 168 33.91 -14.81 -13.65
C ASP A 168 32.66 -15.60 -14.05
N GLN A 169 31.58 -15.45 -13.27
CA GLN A 169 30.21 -15.90 -13.53
C GLN A 169 29.27 -14.72 -13.40
N VAL A 170 28.03 -14.92 -13.83
CA VAL A 170 26.96 -13.92 -13.66
C VAL A 170 26.02 -14.37 -12.58
N ALA A 171 25.80 -13.53 -11.56
CA ALA A 171 24.79 -13.73 -10.54
C ALA A 171 23.62 -12.76 -10.80
N MET A 172 22.42 -13.30 -11.02
CA MET A 172 21.22 -12.50 -11.28
C MET A 172 20.20 -12.73 -10.16
N THR A 173 19.79 -11.65 -9.51
CA THR A 173 18.78 -11.66 -8.45
C THR A 173 17.41 -11.26 -9.00
N VAL A 174 16.45 -12.14 -8.87
CA VAL A 174 15.06 -11.94 -9.34
C VAL A 174 14.04 -12.05 -8.21
N LEU A 175 12.93 -11.34 -8.35
CA LEU A 175 11.75 -11.48 -7.48
C LEU A 175 10.71 -12.34 -8.17
N VAL A 176 10.42 -13.49 -7.60
CA VAL A 176 9.45 -14.43 -8.18
C VAL A 176 8.20 -14.47 -7.30
N PRO A 177 6.99 -14.19 -7.86
CA PRO A 177 5.75 -14.36 -7.12
C PRO A 177 5.62 -15.77 -6.53
N GLU A 178 5.12 -15.89 -5.30
CA GLU A 178 5.05 -17.18 -4.60
C GLU A 178 4.29 -18.23 -5.41
N GLU A 179 3.21 -17.83 -6.07
CA GLU A 179 2.41 -18.71 -6.94
C GLU A 179 3.16 -19.22 -8.17
N LYS A 180 4.21 -18.52 -8.61
CA LYS A 180 5.03 -18.88 -9.79
C LYS A 180 6.34 -19.55 -9.43
N LYS A 181 6.73 -19.61 -8.15
CA LYS A 181 8.03 -20.07 -7.67
C LYS A 181 8.40 -21.46 -8.21
N ASN A 182 7.52 -22.45 -8.02
CA ASN A 182 7.79 -23.83 -8.45
C ASN A 182 7.93 -23.94 -9.98
N SER A 183 7.06 -23.24 -10.72
CA SER A 183 7.14 -23.18 -12.20
C SER A 183 8.42 -22.52 -12.68
N PHE A 184 8.83 -21.43 -12.02
CA PHE A 184 10.07 -20.72 -12.34
C PHE A 184 11.29 -21.62 -12.12
N LEU A 185 11.40 -22.28 -10.98
CA LEU A 185 12.50 -23.17 -10.64
C LEU A 185 12.59 -24.38 -11.59
N SER A 186 11.46 -25.00 -11.94
CA SER A 186 11.42 -26.10 -12.89
C SER A 186 11.92 -25.68 -14.28
N GLN A 187 11.39 -24.57 -14.81
CA GLN A 187 11.81 -24.06 -16.12
C GLN A 187 13.26 -23.58 -16.13
N LEU A 188 13.75 -23.02 -15.02
CA LEU A 188 15.13 -22.63 -14.86
C LEU A 188 16.07 -23.84 -14.96
N THR A 189 15.76 -24.92 -14.23
CA THR A 189 16.52 -26.16 -14.25
C THR A 189 16.55 -26.77 -15.65
N GLU A 190 15.40 -26.83 -16.33
CA GLU A 190 15.29 -27.33 -17.70
C GLU A 190 16.14 -26.52 -18.69
N LYS A 191 15.98 -25.18 -18.69
CA LYS A 191 16.66 -24.29 -19.63
C LYS A 191 18.18 -24.22 -19.45
N THR A 192 18.63 -24.44 -18.23
CA THR A 192 20.08 -24.45 -17.88
C THR A 192 20.68 -25.85 -17.89
N GLY A 193 19.86 -26.89 -18.13
CA GLY A 193 20.29 -28.29 -18.04
C GLY A 193 20.82 -28.65 -16.64
N GLY A 194 20.25 -28.04 -15.59
CA GLY A 194 20.66 -28.21 -14.20
C GLY A 194 21.97 -27.57 -13.80
N ARG A 195 22.58 -26.75 -14.67
CA ARG A 195 23.93 -26.15 -14.43
C ARG A 195 23.89 -24.85 -13.63
N ALA A 196 22.71 -24.18 -13.54
CA ALA A 196 22.58 -22.95 -12.77
C ALA A 196 22.67 -23.24 -11.27
N GLN A 197 23.41 -22.40 -10.56
CA GLN A 197 23.41 -22.38 -9.10
C GLN A 197 22.25 -21.55 -8.60
N ILE A 198 21.43 -22.09 -7.70
CA ILE A 198 20.19 -21.44 -7.24
C ILE A 198 20.30 -21.22 -5.74
N PHE A 199 20.22 -19.95 -5.32
CA PHE A 199 20.16 -19.54 -3.93
C PHE A 199 18.79 -18.96 -3.65
N LEU A 200 18.09 -19.52 -2.66
CA LEU A 200 16.76 -19.08 -2.22
C LEU A 200 16.90 -18.29 -0.93
N ASP A 201 16.50 -17.03 -0.94
CA ASP A 201 16.44 -16.23 0.26
C ASP A 201 15.11 -16.45 1.02
N GLU A 202 15.03 -15.88 2.22
CA GLU A 202 13.79 -15.84 2.99
C GLU A 202 12.63 -15.24 2.17
N PRO A 203 11.41 -15.72 2.40
CA PRO A 203 10.25 -15.18 1.74
C PRO A 203 10.05 -13.68 2.04
N VAL A 204 9.74 -12.90 1.01
CA VAL A 204 9.55 -11.46 1.11
C VAL A 204 8.18 -11.02 0.58
N TYR A 205 7.76 -9.79 0.91
CA TYR A 205 6.81 -9.07 0.09
C TYR A 205 7.55 -8.09 -0.81
N TYR A 206 7.02 -7.85 -1.99
CA TYR A 206 7.52 -6.81 -2.87
C TYR A 206 6.37 -6.08 -3.57
N GLY A 207 6.64 -4.93 -4.11
CA GLY A 207 5.69 -4.15 -4.89
C GLY A 207 6.41 -3.13 -5.75
N GLN A 208 5.65 -2.43 -6.58
CA GLN A 208 6.19 -1.39 -7.44
C GLN A 208 5.56 -0.04 -7.10
N ALA A 209 6.40 0.96 -6.84
CA ALA A 209 5.99 2.34 -6.68
C ALA A 209 6.97 3.27 -7.38
N GLU A 210 6.46 4.32 -8.00
CA GLU A 210 7.26 5.36 -8.68
C GLU A 210 8.31 4.78 -9.67
N GLY A 211 7.97 3.65 -10.34
CA GLY A 211 8.84 2.98 -11.31
C GLY A 211 9.91 2.08 -10.71
N GLN A 212 10.01 1.95 -9.39
CA GLN A 212 10.99 1.12 -8.69
C GLN A 212 10.33 -0.06 -7.99
N PHE A 213 11.03 -1.20 -7.92
CA PHE A 213 10.64 -2.33 -7.11
C PHE A 213 11.16 -2.14 -5.68
N LEU A 214 10.25 -2.31 -4.73
CA LEU A 214 10.51 -2.22 -3.29
C LEU A 214 10.36 -3.60 -2.69
N VAL A 215 11.30 -4.00 -1.86
CA VAL A 215 11.28 -5.28 -1.14
C VAL A 215 11.01 -5.00 0.34
N PHE A 216 10.10 -5.74 0.92
CA PHE A 216 9.70 -5.64 2.32
C PHE A 216 10.02 -6.98 3.00
N GLU A 217 11.01 -6.95 3.86
CA GLU A 217 11.35 -8.11 4.69
C GLU A 217 10.29 -8.31 5.78
N GLU A 218 9.88 -9.54 6.00
CA GLU A 218 9.01 -9.84 7.15
C GLU A 218 9.84 -9.78 8.42
N LYS A 219 9.50 -8.85 9.32
CA LYS A 219 10.02 -8.92 10.69
C LYS A 219 9.48 -10.21 11.31
N SER A 220 10.35 -11.03 11.88
CA SER A 220 10.07 -12.35 12.48
C SER A 220 9.09 -12.35 13.67
N SER A 221 8.30 -11.31 13.89
CA SER A 221 7.49 -11.08 15.10
C SER A 221 5.98 -10.98 14.87
N GLU A 222 5.45 -11.36 13.70
CA GLU A 222 4.00 -11.32 13.47
C GLU A 222 3.34 -12.70 13.34
N THR A 223 3.79 -13.67 14.16
CA THR A 223 3.04 -14.91 14.44
C THR A 223 2.49 -14.84 15.86
N ALA A 224 1.36 -14.18 16.04
CA ALA A 224 0.48 -14.35 17.20
C ALA A 224 -0.97 -14.06 16.78
#